data_7ba1d69487e7345283c94582a1fdc97b
#
_entry.id   7ba1d69487e7345283c94582a1fdc97b
#
_cell.length_a   1.000
_cell.length_b   1.000
_cell.length_c   1.000
_cell.angle_alpha   90.00
_cell.angle_beta   90.00
_cell.angle_gamma   90.00
#
_symmetry.space_group_name_H-M   'P 1'
#
loop_
_entity.id
_entity.type
_entity.pdbx_description
1 polymer ?
#
loop_
_entity_poly.entity_id
_entity_poly.type
_entity_poly.pdbx_seq_one_letter_code
_entity_poly.pdbx_strand_id
1 'polypeptide(L)'
;MERKNVKLEPERDSYDPVFFERLASVEDEHFWFRTRNHVIRALTRQVTGKLPPGCRVLEIGCGAGNVLRELGKACPHGLVVGSDLFFEGLKFARNRVAVPLVQADLHALPFDVKFDVVGLFDVIEHIPNDVEVLEHLARMIAPGGRLFLTVPASPSLWSYFDEGARHCRRYRSLEMKEKLQSAGFEIEFLSHYMTSIFPLVWLARRLTRLASRSRSLTIEQATALTLAEFKITPLVNPLLTWILSLETGFLIRRRPLPFGASLLALARKPLVGTSGIEAQRR
;
A
#
# COMPACT_ATOMS: atom_id res chain seq x y z
N MET A 1 -9.71 34.60 -13.58
CA MET A 1 -8.60 33.67 -13.47
C MET A 1 -9.12 32.28 -13.86
N GLU A 2 -9.03 31.95 -15.13
CA GLU A 2 -9.52 30.66 -15.66
C GLU A 2 -8.67 29.52 -15.11
N ARG A 3 -9.30 28.62 -14.37
CA ARG A 3 -8.69 27.34 -14.00
C ARG A 3 -8.59 26.51 -15.29
N LYS A 4 -7.40 26.39 -15.84
CA LYS A 4 -7.12 25.40 -16.87
C LYS A 4 -7.44 24.03 -16.27
N ASN A 5 -8.49 23.40 -16.79
CA ASN A 5 -8.74 21.97 -16.61
C ASN A 5 -7.60 21.23 -17.30
N VAL A 6 -6.52 20.96 -16.56
CA VAL A 6 -5.50 20.00 -16.98
C VAL A 6 -6.18 18.63 -16.87
N LYS A 7 -6.57 18.04 -18.00
CA LYS A 7 -6.88 16.63 -18.05
C LYS A 7 -5.59 15.89 -17.68
N LEU A 8 -5.51 15.40 -16.46
CA LEU A 8 -4.53 14.39 -16.08
C LEU A 8 -4.90 13.14 -16.89
N GLU A 9 -4.21 12.91 -18.01
CA GLU A 9 -4.24 11.61 -18.66
C GLU A 9 -3.21 10.76 -17.89
N PRO A 10 -3.67 9.71 -17.15
CA PRO A 10 -2.74 8.81 -16.49
C PRO A 10 -1.82 8.20 -17.55
N GLU A 11 -0.53 8.05 -17.23
CA GLU A 11 0.32 7.18 -18.04
C GLU A 11 -0.37 5.84 -18.17
N ARG A 12 -0.85 5.52 -19.37
CA ARG A 12 -1.75 4.39 -19.66
C ARG A 12 -1.20 3.03 -19.21
N ASP A 13 0.06 2.99 -18.79
CA ASP A 13 0.78 1.76 -18.44
C ASP A 13 0.92 1.50 -16.94
N SER A 14 0.55 2.44 -16.03
CA SER A 14 0.80 2.28 -14.60
C SER A 14 -0.21 1.38 -13.88
N TYR A 15 -1.48 1.40 -14.27
CA TYR A 15 -2.56 0.59 -13.67
C TYR A 15 -3.74 0.47 -14.63
N ASP A 16 -4.45 -0.66 -14.58
CA ASP A 16 -5.63 -0.86 -15.43
C ASP A 16 -6.91 -0.55 -14.65
N PRO A 17 -7.71 0.47 -15.06
CA PRO A 17 -8.93 0.85 -14.38
C PRO A 17 -10.00 -0.26 -14.28
N VAL A 18 -9.89 -1.32 -15.10
CA VAL A 18 -10.79 -2.50 -15.04
C VAL A 18 -10.78 -3.19 -13.68
N PHE A 19 -9.68 -3.05 -12.93
CA PHE A 19 -9.57 -3.62 -11.58
C PHE A 19 -10.49 -2.96 -10.56
N PHE A 20 -10.84 -1.67 -10.70
CA PHE A 20 -11.61 -0.95 -9.68
C PHE A 20 -12.99 -1.56 -9.44
N GLU A 21 -13.72 -1.91 -10.50
CA GLU A 21 -15.03 -2.53 -10.36
C GLU A 21 -14.92 -3.90 -9.66
N ARG A 22 -13.97 -4.72 -10.09
CA ARG A 22 -13.75 -6.04 -9.49
C ARG A 22 -13.31 -5.93 -8.04
N LEU A 23 -12.34 -5.08 -7.74
CA LEU A 23 -11.86 -4.85 -6.37
C LEU A 23 -12.98 -4.32 -5.48
N ALA A 24 -13.71 -3.30 -5.92
CA ALA A 24 -14.84 -2.74 -5.16
C ALA A 24 -15.88 -3.81 -4.77
N SER A 25 -16.06 -4.85 -5.60
CA SER A 25 -17.01 -5.93 -5.34
C SER A 25 -16.51 -6.99 -4.35
N VAL A 26 -15.21 -7.13 -4.12
CA VAL A 26 -14.64 -8.24 -3.33
C VAL A 26 -13.79 -7.84 -2.13
N GLU A 27 -13.26 -6.60 -2.09
CA GLU A 27 -12.30 -6.14 -1.06
C GLU A 27 -12.84 -6.25 0.37
N ASP A 28 -14.14 -6.13 0.56
CA ASP A 28 -14.75 -6.19 1.90
C ASP A 28 -14.81 -7.62 2.45
N GLU A 29 -14.79 -8.61 1.59
CA GLU A 29 -14.98 -10.01 1.96
C GLU A 29 -13.73 -10.86 1.77
N HIS A 30 -12.88 -10.54 0.80
CA HIS A 30 -11.72 -11.36 0.45
C HIS A 30 -10.67 -11.37 1.57
N PHE A 31 -10.18 -12.54 1.94
CA PHE A 31 -9.26 -12.78 3.06
C PHE A 31 -8.02 -11.87 3.06
N TRP A 32 -7.44 -11.61 1.87
CA TRP A 32 -6.26 -10.77 1.70
C TRP A 32 -6.49 -9.34 2.18
N PHE A 33 -7.52 -8.69 1.63
CA PHE A 33 -7.84 -7.30 1.95
C PHE A 33 -8.29 -7.14 3.40
N ARG A 34 -9.11 -8.07 3.91
CA ARG A 34 -9.56 -8.06 5.32
C ARG A 34 -8.38 -8.12 6.29
N THR A 35 -7.42 -9.03 6.04
CA THR A 35 -6.23 -9.18 6.89
C THR A 35 -5.34 -7.96 6.82
N ARG A 36 -4.99 -7.48 5.60
CA ARG A 36 -4.21 -6.27 5.38
C ARG A 36 -4.82 -5.08 6.12
N ASN A 37 -6.09 -4.83 5.90
CA ASN A 37 -6.81 -3.70 6.45
C ASN A 37 -6.91 -3.76 7.99
N HIS A 38 -7.06 -4.95 8.56
CA HIS A 38 -7.06 -5.12 10.02
C HIS A 38 -5.72 -4.67 10.63
N VAL A 39 -4.60 -5.07 10.03
CA VAL A 39 -3.26 -4.67 10.48
C VAL A 39 -3.05 -3.16 10.29
N ILE A 40 -3.38 -2.63 9.10
CA ILE A 40 -3.25 -1.19 8.81
C ILE A 40 -4.05 -0.37 9.82
N ARG A 41 -5.33 -0.70 10.04
CA ARG A 41 -6.18 -0.01 11.01
C ARG A 41 -5.58 -0.02 12.41
N ALA A 42 -5.13 -1.19 12.88
CA ALA A 42 -4.59 -1.33 14.23
C ALA A 42 -3.31 -0.52 14.43
N LEU A 43 -2.36 -0.59 13.47
CA LEU A 43 -1.11 0.17 13.55
C LEU A 43 -1.34 1.67 13.37
N THR A 44 -2.22 2.08 12.48
CA THR A 44 -2.62 3.50 12.33
C THR A 44 -3.20 4.03 13.63
N ARG A 45 -4.11 3.30 14.29
CA ARG A 45 -4.68 3.69 15.57
C ARG A 45 -3.62 3.85 16.68
N GLN A 46 -2.58 3.01 16.68
CA GLN A 46 -1.47 3.14 17.63
C GLN A 46 -0.65 4.41 17.39
N VAL A 47 -0.52 4.83 16.13
CA VAL A 47 0.19 6.06 15.75
C VAL A 47 -0.67 7.28 16.06
N THR A 48 -1.89 7.32 15.53
CA THR A 48 -2.78 8.49 15.63
C THR A 48 -3.29 8.71 17.04
N GLY A 49 -3.42 7.65 17.86
CA GLY A 49 -3.78 7.76 19.27
C GLY A 49 -2.73 8.48 20.16
N LYS A 50 -1.53 8.73 19.62
CA LYS A 50 -0.47 9.52 20.27
C LYS A 50 -0.35 10.94 19.70
N LEU A 51 -1.13 11.27 18.69
CA LEU A 51 -1.16 12.56 18.04
C LEU A 51 -2.29 13.44 18.62
N PRO A 52 -2.17 14.76 18.55
CA PRO A 52 -3.23 15.65 18.98
C PRO A 52 -4.50 15.49 18.11
N PRO A 53 -5.68 15.86 18.62
CA PRO A 53 -6.88 15.98 17.79
C PRO A 53 -6.63 16.89 16.59
N GLY A 54 -7.22 16.55 15.45
CA GLY A 54 -7.02 17.29 14.20
C GLY A 54 -5.77 16.84 13.43
N CYS A 55 -5.10 15.75 13.82
CA CYS A 55 -3.99 15.19 13.05
C CYS A 55 -4.44 14.89 11.60
N ARG A 56 -3.52 15.11 10.65
CA ARG A 56 -3.78 15.00 9.22
C ARG A 56 -3.24 13.67 8.69
N VAL A 57 -4.13 12.89 8.08
CA VAL A 57 -3.81 11.59 7.48
C VAL A 57 -4.14 11.64 6.01
N LEU A 58 -3.20 11.28 5.14
CA LEU A 58 -3.37 11.19 3.70
C LEU A 58 -3.17 9.75 3.25
N GLU A 59 -4.11 9.21 2.48
CA GLU A 59 -3.88 8.01 1.69
C GLU A 59 -3.68 8.40 0.23
N ILE A 60 -2.58 7.94 -0.37
CA ILE A 60 -2.26 8.14 -1.78
C ILE A 60 -2.46 6.80 -2.49
N GLY A 61 -3.15 6.82 -3.63
CA GLY A 61 -3.60 5.61 -4.32
C GLY A 61 -4.74 4.92 -3.56
N CYS A 62 -5.73 5.70 -3.10
CA CYS A 62 -6.81 5.16 -2.26
C CYS A 62 -7.78 4.25 -3.02
N GLY A 63 -7.71 4.18 -4.35
CA GLY A 63 -8.54 3.34 -5.19
C GLY A 63 -10.02 3.44 -4.89
N ALA A 64 -10.65 2.30 -4.63
CA ALA A 64 -12.06 2.22 -4.26
C ALA A 64 -12.35 2.59 -2.79
N GLY A 65 -11.37 3.10 -2.02
CA GLY A 65 -11.54 3.59 -0.65
C GLY A 65 -11.59 2.51 0.43
N ASN A 66 -11.14 1.30 0.14
CA ASN A 66 -11.21 0.17 1.07
C ASN A 66 -10.31 0.38 2.30
N VAL A 67 -9.05 0.78 2.11
CA VAL A 67 -8.15 1.13 3.22
C VAL A 67 -8.53 2.48 3.82
N LEU A 68 -8.88 3.46 3.00
CA LEU A 68 -9.29 4.80 3.44
C LEU A 68 -10.40 4.76 4.49
N ARG A 69 -11.38 3.86 4.32
CA ARG A 69 -12.43 3.61 5.32
C ARG A 69 -11.85 3.16 6.67
N GLU A 70 -10.84 2.32 6.64
CA GLU A 70 -10.19 1.81 7.86
C GLU A 70 -9.30 2.88 8.53
N LEU A 71 -8.66 3.75 7.73
CA LEU A 71 -7.94 4.92 8.24
C LEU A 71 -8.90 5.89 8.94
N GLY A 72 -10.09 6.16 8.35
CA GLY A 72 -11.12 6.97 8.99
C GLY A 72 -11.57 6.41 10.36
N LYS A 73 -11.75 5.08 10.45
CA LYS A 73 -12.07 4.41 11.73
C LYS A 73 -10.91 4.45 12.74
N ALA A 74 -9.66 4.46 12.25
CA ALA A 74 -8.48 4.51 13.11
C ALA A 74 -8.20 5.92 13.65
N CYS A 75 -8.67 6.96 12.95
CA CYS A 75 -8.41 8.36 13.24
C CYS A 75 -9.71 9.19 13.35
N PRO A 76 -10.61 8.89 14.32
CA PRO A 76 -11.95 9.50 14.38
C PRO A 76 -11.94 10.99 14.68
N HIS A 77 -10.85 11.53 15.23
CA HIS A 77 -10.70 12.95 15.58
C HIS A 77 -9.68 13.67 14.67
N GLY A 78 -9.25 13.03 13.59
CA GLY A 78 -8.32 13.58 12.60
C GLY A 78 -8.99 13.95 11.30
N LEU A 79 -8.27 14.67 10.47
CA LEU A 79 -8.63 14.93 9.08
C LEU A 79 -8.00 13.84 8.21
N VAL A 80 -8.82 12.94 7.70
CA VAL A 80 -8.40 11.90 6.76
C VAL A 80 -8.77 12.33 5.34
N VAL A 81 -7.83 12.24 4.41
CA VAL A 81 -8.00 12.60 2.99
C VAL A 81 -7.54 11.43 2.14
N GLY A 82 -8.28 11.12 1.08
CA GLY A 82 -7.89 10.15 0.06
C GLY A 82 -7.49 10.85 -1.24
N SER A 83 -6.42 10.40 -1.88
CA SER A 83 -6.10 10.81 -3.24
C SER A 83 -5.85 9.61 -4.14
N ASP A 84 -6.20 9.75 -5.42
CA ASP A 84 -5.93 8.76 -6.44
C ASP A 84 -5.72 9.45 -7.79
N LEU A 85 -4.91 8.83 -8.65
CA LEU A 85 -4.72 9.28 -10.02
C LEU A 85 -5.98 9.04 -10.87
N PHE A 86 -6.66 7.91 -10.63
CA PHE A 86 -7.77 7.43 -11.43
C PHE A 86 -9.12 7.87 -10.83
N PHE A 87 -9.85 8.63 -11.60
CA PHE A 87 -11.20 9.07 -11.21
C PHE A 87 -12.18 7.90 -11.04
N GLU A 88 -11.96 6.82 -11.78
CA GLU A 88 -12.75 5.58 -11.71
C GLU A 88 -12.75 5.00 -10.30
N GLY A 89 -11.57 4.91 -9.65
CA GLY A 89 -11.44 4.48 -8.27
C GLY A 89 -12.19 5.39 -7.30
N LEU A 90 -12.04 6.70 -7.47
CA LEU A 90 -12.68 7.70 -6.61
C LEU A 90 -14.21 7.66 -6.65
N LYS A 91 -14.83 7.26 -7.78
CA LYS A 91 -16.29 7.05 -7.86
C LYS A 91 -16.76 5.97 -6.88
N PHE A 92 -16.02 4.85 -6.78
CA PHE A 92 -16.32 3.79 -5.82
C PHE A 92 -16.02 4.24 -4.38
N ALA A 93 -14.88 4.93 -4.18
CA ALA A 93 -14.50 5.46 -2.87
C ALA A 93 -15.57 6.41 -2.30
N ARG A 94 -16.15 7.28 -3.11
CA ARG A 94 -17.22 8.22 -2.70
C ARG A 94 -18.44 7.54 -2.10
N ASN A 95 -18.76 6.33 -2.55
CA ASN A 95 -19.87 5.54 -2.01
C ASN A 95 -19.51 4.82 -0.70
N ARG A 96 -18.21 4.74 -0.38
CA ARG A 96 -17.69 3.95 0.74
C ARG A 96 -17.25 4.80 1.93
N VAL A 97 -16.84 6.06 1.68
CA VAL A 97 -16.32 6.96 2.71
C VAL A 97 -16.89 8.37 2.58
N ALA A 98 -17.00 9.04 3.74
CA ALA A 98 -17.46 10.44 3.82
C ALA A 98 -16.29 11.43 4.00
N VAL A 99 -15.05 11.02 3.70
CA VAL A 99 -13.86 11.89 3.80
C VAL A 99 -13.61 12.60 2.47
N PRO A 100 -12.88 13.74 2.46
CA PRO A 100 -12.46 14.40 1.24
C PRO A 100 -11.67 13.48 0.31
N LEU A 101 -11.99 13.54 -0.99
CA LEU A 101 -11.32 12.80 -2.06
C LEU A 101 -10.76 13.78 -3.08
N VAL A 102 -9.54 13.56 -3.51
CA VAL A 102 -8.81 14.42 -4.47
C VAL A 102 -8.27 13.57 -5.60
N GLN A 103 -8.61 13.91 -6.84
CA GLN A 103 -7.92 13.34 -8.00
C GLN A 103 -6.60 14.09 -8.18
N ALA A 104 -5.48 13.37 -8.05
CA ALA A 104 -4.16 13.98 -8.17
C ALA A 104 -3.11 12.94 -8.57
N ASP A 105 -2.12 13.40 -9.32
CA ASP A 105 -0.87 12.67 -9.54
C ASP A 105 -0.02 12.76 -8.27
N LEU A 106 0.55 11.63 -7.86
CA LEU A 106 1.48 11.53 -6.74
C LEU A 106 2.68 12.48 -6.89
N HIS A 107 3.14 12.72 -8.11
CA HIS A 107 4.24 13.63 -8.40
C HIS A 107 3.87 15.12 -8.30
N ALA A 108 2.57 15.45 -8.29
CA ALA A 108 2.04 16.81 -8.30
C ALA A 108 0.82 16.97 -7.36
N LEU A 109 0.96 16.50 -6.12
CA LEU A 109 -0.11 16.58 -5.12
C LEU A 109 -0.42 18.04 -4.75
N PRO A 110 -1.69 18.45 -4.77
CA PRO A 110 -2.10 19.86 -4.61
C PRO A 110 -2.25 20.26 -3.13
N PHE A 111 -1.30 19.87 -2.27
CA PHE A 111 -1.38 20.14 -0.84
C PHE A 111 -0.25 21.06 -0.37
N ASP A 112 -0.61 22.22 0.18
CA ASP A 112 0.33 23.17 0.81
C ASP A 112 0.57 22.88 2.29
N VAL A 113 -0.05 21.82 2.83
CA VAL A 113 0.05 21.43 4.24
C VAL A 113 0.90 20.17 4.41
N LYS A 114 1.46 20.00 5.61
CA LYS A 114 2.14 18.77 5.99
C LYS A 114 1.15 17.79 6.64
N PHE A 115 1.41 16.51 6.43
CA PHE A 115 0.62 15.42 7.01
C PHE A 115 1.38 14.74 8.16
N ASP A 116 0.64 14.34 9.18
CA ASP A 116 1.19 13.59 10.31
C ASP A 116 1.37 12.11 9.96
N VAL A 117 0.51 11.59 9.09
CA VAL A 117 0.61 10.22 8.55
C VAL A 117 0.29 10.24 7.06
N VAL A 118 1.15 9.62 6.27
CA VAL A 118 0.90 9.35 4.85
C VAL A 118 0.92 7.84 4.64
N GLY A 119 -0.09 7.32 3.99
CA GLY A 119 -0.22 5.91 3.63
C GLY A 119 -0.15 5.69 2.13
N LEU A 120 0.66 4.71 1.70
CA LEU A 120 0.66 4.13 0.35
C LEU A 120 0.51 2.62 0.48
N PHE A 121 -0.59 2.07 -0.01
CA PHE A 121 -0.90 0.66 0.18
C PHE A 121 -1.04 -0.05 -1.16
N ASP A 122 0.01 -0.77 -1.54
CA ASP A 122 0.15 -1.45 -2.83
C ASP A 122 0.05 -0.45 -4.01
N VAL A 123 0.94 0.57 -4.01
CA VAL A 123 0.99 1.68 -4.98
C VAL A 123 2.38 1.85 -5.59
N ILE A 124 3.42 1.91 -4.75
CA ILE A 124 4.77 2.30 -5.19
C ILE A 124 5.42 1.27 -6.12
N GLU A 125 4.97 0.02 -6.11
CA GLU A 125 5.39 -1.04 -7.03
C GLU A 125 5.00 -0.78 -8.49
N HIS A 126 4.02 0.09 -8.72
CA HIS A 126 3.57 0.51 -10.05
C HIS A 126 4.40 1.66 -10.63
N ILE A 127 5.29 2.25 -9.82
CA ILE A 127 6.01 3.48 -10.17
C ILE A 127 7.48 3.16 -10.46
N PRO A 128 8.00 3.49 -11.68
CA PRO A 128 9.39 3.21 -12.03
C PRO A 128 10.40 3.87 -11.09
N ASN A 129 10.19 5.14 -10.72
CA ASN A 129 11.11 5.96 -9.91
C ASN A 129 10.66 6.00 -8.44
N ASP A 130 10.62 4.85 -7.78
CA ASP A 130 10.12 4.72 -6.41
C ASP A 130 10.93 5.51 -5.35
N VAL A 131 12.23 5.68 -5.53
CA VAL A 131 13.07 6.47 -4.62
C VAL A 131 12.69 7.95 -4.66
N GLU A 132 12.49 8.51 -5.85
CA GLU A 132 12.06 9.89 -6.02
C GLU A 132 10.70 10.16 -5.35
N VAL A 133 9.79 9.18 -5.46
CA VAL A 133 8.49 9.19 -4.75
C VAL A 133 8.71 9.27 -3.25
N LEU A 134 9.55 8.41 -2.68
CA LEU A 134 9.82 8.41 -1.23
C LEU A 134 10.41 9.73 -0.75
N GLU A 135 11.31 10.34 -1.51
CA GLU A 135 11.87 11.67 -1.23
C GLU A 135 10.79 12.76 -1.32
N HIS A 136 9.89 12.68 -2.30
CA HIS A 136 8.75 13.60 -2.40
C HIS A 136 7.85 13.51 -1.18
N LEU A 137 7.51 12.29 -0.76
CA LEU A 137 6.70 12.04 0.43
C LEU A 137 7.38 12.53 1.71
N ALA A 138 8.71 12.38 1.81
CA ALA A 138 9.46 12.92 2.94
C ALA A 138 9.30 14.44 3.06
N ARG A 139 9.16 15.16 1.95
CA ARG A 139 8.89 16.61 1.97
C ARG A 139 7.46 16.94 2.44
N MET A 140 6.48 16.06 2.16
CA MET A 140 5.07 16.28 2.53
C MET A 140 4.75 15.91 3.98
N ILE A 141 5.52 15.00 4.57
CA ILE A 141 5.33 14.55 5.94
C ILE A 141 5.89 15.58 6.93
N ALA A 142 5.16 15.87 8.00
CA ALA A 142 5.60 16.73 9.09
C ALA A 142 6.82 16.12 9.82
N PRO A 143 7.72 16.93 10.40
CA PRO A 143 8.74 16.41 11.30
C PRO A 143 8.11 15.56 12.41
N GLY A 144 8.63 14.34 12.63
CA GLY A 144 8.04 13.36 13.55
C GLY A 144 6.83 12.61 12.99
N GLY A 145 6.31 12.96 11.81
CA GLY A 145 5.24 12.23 11.12
C GLY A 145 5.69 10.89 10.53
N ARG A 146 4.77 10.11 10.03
CA ARG A 146 5.01 8.72 9.59
C ARG A 146 4.59 8.48 8.16
N LEU A 147 5.37 7.66 7.50
CA LEU A 147 5.04 7.00 6.26
C LEU A 147 4.66 5.55 6.56
N PHE A 148 3.52 5.12 6.05
CA PHE A 148 3.03 3.75 6.17
C PHE A 148 2.88 3.14 4.79
N LEU A 149 3.60 2.04 4.52
CA LEU A 149 3.62 1.36 3.22
C LEU A 149 3.21 -0.10 3.33
N THR A 150 2.48 -0.58 2.31
CA THR A 150 2.45 -2.01 1.96
C THR A 150 2.88 -2.18 0.52
N VAL A 151 3.64 -3.25 0.23
CA VAL A 151 4.11 -3.58 -1.11
C VAL A 151 4.21 -5.10 -1.29
N PRO A 152 4.12 -5.62 -2.51
CA PRO A 152 4.40 -7.02 -2.80
C PRO A 152 5.86 -7.34 -2.50
N ALA A 153 6.06 -8.43 -1.74
CA ALA A 153 7.37 -8.91 -1.34
C ALA A 153 7.85 -10.08 -2.18
N SER A 154 9.12 -10.45 -1.96
CA SER A 154 9.74 -11.66 -2.49
C SER A 154 9.74 -11.71 -4.03
N PRO A 155 10.79 -11.20 -4.69
CA PRO A 155 10.91 -11.24 -6.15
C PRO A 155 10.77 -12.64 -6.75
N SER A 156 11.02 -13.70 -5.95
CA SER A 156 10.80 -15.08 -6.36
C SER A 156 9.33 -15.45 -6.61
N LEU A 157 8.39 -14.65 -6.13
CA LEU A 157 6.94 -14.80 -6.37
C LEU A 157 6.46 -14.12 -7.65
N TRP A 158 7.33 -13.41 -8.39
CA TRP A 158 6.95 -12.77 -9.66
C TRP A 158 6.22 -13.75 -10.58
N SER A 159 5.12 -13.34 -11.17
CA SER A 159 4.27 -14.20 -12.00
C SER A 159 3.35 -13.38 -12.90
N TYR A 160 2.49 -14.05 -13.65
CA TYR A 160 1.44 -13.42 -14.45
C TYR A 160 0.57 -12.44 -13.64
N PHE A 161 0.45 -12.63 -12.32
CA PHE A 161 -0.27 -11.71 -11.45
C PHE A 161 0.37 -10.33 -11.46
N ASP A 162 1.70 -10.27 -11.35
CA ASP A 162 2.45 -9.02 -11.34
C ASP A 162 2.39 -8.33 -12.71
N GLU A 163 2.47 -9.13 -13.79
CA GLU A 163 2.34 -8.65 -15.17
C GLU A 163 0.93 -8.11 -15.44
N GLY A 164 -0.11 -8.85 -15.02
CA GLY A 164 -1.50 -8.43 -15.16
C GLY A 164 -1.85 -7.22 -14.32
N ALA A 165 -1.28 -7.09 -13.12
CA ALA A 165 -1.41 -5.93 -12.25
C ALA A 165 -0.50 -4.77 -12.66
N ARG A 166 0.35 -4.93 -13.69
CA ARG A 166 1.32 -3.93 -14.19
C ARG A 166 2.32 -3.48 -13.12
N HIS A 167 2.79 -4.42 -12.26
CA HIS A 167 3.84 -4.13 -11.31
C HIS A 167 5.17 -3.91 -12.03
N CYS A 168 5.96 -2.94 -11.60
CA CYS A 168 7.35 -2.76 -12.01
C CYS A 168 8.27 -3.72 -11.25
N ARG A 169 7.92 -4.06 -9.99
CA ARG A 169 8.79 -4.84 -9.09
C ARG A 169 8.07 -5.45 -7.91
N ARG A 170 8.76 -6.39 -7.26
CA ARG A 170 8.51 -6.87 -5.91
C ARG A 170 9.72 -6.55 -5.05
N TYR A 171 9.53 -6.25 -3.77
CA TYR A 171 10.58 -5.76 -2.88
C TYR A 171 11.19 -6.85 -2.01
N ARG A 172 12.49 -6.69 -1.74
CA ARG A 172 13.15 -7.36 -0.62
C ARG A 172 13.15 -6.45 0.59
N SER A 173 13.11 -7.05 1.79
CA SER A 173 13.07 -6.29 3.04
C SER A 173 14.28 -5.34 3.18
N LEU A 174 15.50 -5.82 2.84
CA LEU A 174 16.71 -5.00 2.88
C LEU A 174 16.64 -3.83 1.89
N GLU A 175 16.24 -4.09 0.65
CA GLU A 175 16.06 -3.07 -0.38
C GLU A 175 15.08 -1.97 0.07
N MET A 176 13.92 -2.35 0.60
CA MET A 176 12.93 -1.39 1.10
C MET A 176 13.49 -0.56 2.25
N LYS A 177 14.22 -1.20 3.17
CA LYS A 177 14.89 -0.51 4.27
C LYS A 177 15.88 0.54 3.75
N GLU A 178 16.75 0.18 2.81
CA GLU A 178 17.75 1.07 2.22
C GLU A 178 17.09 2.26 1.49
N LYS A 179 16.06 2.01 0.70
CA LYS A 179 15.30 3.05 -0.01
C LYS A 179 14.62 4.03 0.95
N LEU A 180 14.00 3.55 2.02
CA LEU A 180 13.40 4.41 3.04
C LEU A 180 14.45 5.25 3.77
N GLN A 181 15.59 4.64 4.13
CA GLN A 181 16.68 5.36 4.80
C GLN A 181 17.33 6.40 3.89
N SER A 182 17.55 6.10 2.61
CA SER A 182 18.08 7.07 1.64
C SER A 182 17.14 8.26 1.41
N ALA A 183 15.83 8.05 1.49
CA ALA A 183 14.83 9.11 1.46
C ALA A 183 14.70 9.89 2.79
N GLY A 184 15.54 9.60 3.79
CA GLY A 184 15.59 10.31 5.05
C GLY A 184 14.61 9.84 6.13
N PHE A 185 14.09 8.62 6.02
CA PHE A 185 13.23 8.03 7.04
C PHE A 185 13.97 7.13 8.02
N GLU A 186 13.51 7.11 9.26
CA GLU A 186 13.89 6.15 10.30
C GLU A 186 12.86 5.01 10.35
N ILE A 187 13.30 3.77 10.31
CA ILE A 187 12.40 2.61 10.34
C ILE A 187 11.90 2.37 11.77
N GLU A 188 10.61 2.54 12.01
CA GLU A 188 9.97 2.16 13.28
C GLU A 188 9.51 0.69 13.28
N PHE A 189 9.08 0.17 12.13
CA PHE A 189 8.70 -1.22 11.97
C PHE A 189 8.78 -1.63 10.50
N LEU A 190 9.39 -2.78 10.24
CA LEU A 190 9.44 -3.39 8.91
C LEU A 190 9.23 -4.90 9.09
N SER A 191 8.24 -5.45 8.41
CA SER A 191 7.87 -6.86 8.52
C SER A 191 7.33 -7.40 7.21
N HIS A 192 7.58 -8.66 6.97
CA HIS A 192 6.73 -9.39 6.05
C HIS A 192 5.35 -9.63 6.67
N TYR A 193 4.35 -9.89 5.84
CA TYR A 193 3.05 -10.42 6.22
C TYR A 193 2.52 -11.36 5.15
N MET A 194 1.37 -11.99 5.37
CA MET A 194 0.92 -13.14 4.57
C MET A 194 1.94 -14.30 4.63
N THR A 195 2.57 -14.49 5.78
CA THR A 195 3.58 -15.53 6.05
C THR A 195 2.94 -16.91 6.05
N SER A 196 1.79 -17.05 6.70
CA SER A 196 1.10 -18.34 6.88
C SER A 196 0.68 -18.99 5.56
N ILE A 197 0.37 -18.18 4.54
CA ILE A 197 -0.01 -18.65 3.21
C ILE A 197 1.14 -18.64 2.21
N PHE A 198 2.29 -18.08 2.57
CA PHE A 198 3.44 -17.95 1.69
C PHE A 198 3.88 -19.27 1.03
N PRO A 199 4.01 -20.41 1.76
CA PRO A 199 4.42 -21.68 1.16
C PRO A 199 3.45 -22.13 0.06
N LEU A 200 2.14 -21.94 0.28
CA LEU A 200 1.10 -22.29 -0.69
C LEU A 200 1.18 -21.40 -1.95
N VAL A 201 1.29 -20.09 -1.74
CA VAL A 201 1.44 -19.12 -2.84
C VAL A 201 2.72 -19.39 -3.62
N TRP A 202 3.84 -19.62 -2.94
CA TRP A 202 5.11 -19.92 -3.58
C TRP A 202 5.04 -21.21 -4.44
N LEU A 203 4.45 -22.29 -3.90
CA LEU A 203 4.27 -23.53 -4.63
C LEU A 203 3.36 -23.32 -5.87
N ALA A 204 2.23 -22.63 -5.70
CA ALA A 204 1.31 -22.34 -6.81
C ALA A 204 2.02 -21.54 -7.91
N ARG A 205 2.78 -20.48 -7.56
CA ARG A 205 3.54 -19.69 -8.54
C ARG A 205 4.64 -20.50 -9.24
N ARG A 206 5.26 -21.42 -8.52
CA ARG A 206 6.28 -22.30 -9.10
C ARG A 206 5.67 -23.30 -10.10
N LEU A 207 4.53 -23.89 -9.76
CA LEU A 207 3.83 -24.81 -10.63
C LEU A 207 3.31 -24.11 -11.90
N THR A 208 2.73 -22.93 -11.76
CA THR A 208 2.27 -22.14 -12.93
C THR A 208 3.43 -21.75 -13.84
N ARG A 209 4.59 -21.35 -13.29
CA ARG A 209 5.80 -21.08 -14.10
C ARG A 209 6.28 -22.31 -14.87
N LEU A 210 6.22 -23.50 -14.28
CA LEU A 210 6.62 -24.73 -14.95
C LEU A 210 5.65 -25.08 -16.07
N ALA A 211 4.33 -24.89 -15.83
CA ALA A 211 3.28 -25.15 -16.81
C ALA A 211 3.28 -24.14 -17.97
N SER A 212 3.62 -22.87 -17.71
CA SER A 212 3.63 -21.79 -18.72
C SER A 212 4.98 -21.61 -19.44
N ARG A 213 5.97 -22.47 -19.18
CA ARG A 213 7.30 -22.38 -19.83
C ARG A 213 7.24 -22.41 -21.37
N SER A 214 6.11 -22.82 -21.95
CA SER A 214 5.89 -22.93 -23.39
C SER A 214 4.93 -21.88 -23.97
N ARG A 215 4.37 -20.99 -23.14
CA ARG A 215 3.43 -19.95 -23.60
C ARG A 215 3.72 -18.62 -22.93
N SER A 216 4.14 -17.63 -23.69
CA SER A 216 4.08 -16.23 -23.27
C SER A 216 2.60 -15.81 -23.21
N LEU A 217 2.13 -15.40 -22.05
CA LEU A 217 0.79 -14.81 -21.91
C LEU A 217 0.82 -13.39 -22.49
N THR A 218 -0.26 -12.98 -23.15
CA THR A 218 -0.46 -11.56 -23.45
C THR A 218 -0.85 -10.81 -22.18
N ILE A 219 -0.72 -9.47 -22.18
CA ILE A 219 -1.11 -8.63 -21.03
C ILE A 219 -2.59 -8.84 -20.69
N GLU A 220 -3.48 -8.94 -21.69
CA GLU A 220 -4.90 -9.17 -21.49
C GLU A 220 -5.17 -10.53 -20.82
N GLN A 221 -4.44 -11.58 -21.22
CA GLN A 221 -4.55 -12.90 -20.59
C GLN A 221 -4.05 -12.87 -19.14
N ALA A 222 -2.94 -12.19 -18.87
CA ALA A 222 -2.41 -12.02 -17.52
C ALA A 222 -3.41 -11.24 -16.65
N THR A 223 -3.98 -10.14 -17.15
CA THR A 223 -5.01 -9.35 -16.47
C THR A 223 -6.24 -10.19 -16.14
N ALA A 224 -6.76 -10.97 -17.10
CA ALA A 224 -7.92 -11.84 -16.89
C ALA A 224 -7.66 -12.90 -15.80
N LEU A 225 -6.48 -13.51 -15.80
CA LEU A 225 -6.08 -14.49 -14.78
C LEU A 225 -5.92 -13.82 -13.39
N THR A 226 -5.35 -12.62 -13.34
CA THR A 226 -5.22 -11.84 -12.12
C THR A 226 -6.58 -11.50 -11.52
N LEU A 227 -7.53 -11.05 -12.33
CA LEU A 227 -8.91 -10.79 -11.89
C LEU A 227 -9.60 -12.05 -11.37
N ALA A 228 -9.30 -13.22 -11.95
CA ALA A 228 -9.87 -14.49 -11.50
C ALA A 228 -9.36 -14.91 -10.11
N GLU A 229 -8.14 -14.49 -9.70
CA GLU A 229 -7.63 -14.78 -8.35
C GLU A 229 -8.42 -14.08 -7.24
N PHE A 230 -9.10 -12.98 -7.55
CA PHE A 230 -9.98 -12.30 -6.58
C PHE A 230 -11.34 -13.00 -6.41
N LYS A 231 -11.47 -14.25 -6.86
CA LYS A 231 -12.68 -15.04 -6.65
C LYS A 231 -12.77 -15.48 -5.19
N ILE A 232 -13.87 -15.14 -4.54
CA ILE A 232 -14.17 -15.60 -3.18
C ILE A 232 -14.71 -17.03 -3.26
N THR A 233 -13.98 -17.96 -2.63
CA THR A 233 -14.40 -19.37 -2.52
C THR A 233 -14.97 -19.58 -1.12
N PRO A 234 -16.25 -19.99 -0.97
CA PRO A 234 -16.99 -19.94 0.30
C PRO A 234 -16.33 -20.64 1.49
N LEU A 235 -15.68 -21.79 1.29
CA LEU A 235 -15.00 -22.52 2.37
C LEU A 235 -13.55 -22.10 2.56
N VAL A 236 -12.87 -21.74 1.47
CA VAL A 236 -11.44 -21.38 1.49
C VAL A 236 -11.23 -20.00 2.08
N ASN A 237 -12.08 -19.04 1.72
CA ASN A 237 -11.92 -17.64 2.15
C ASN A 237 -11.99 -17.46 3.69
N PRO A 238 -12.98 -18.01 4.43
CA PRO A 238 -12.99 -17.92 5.88
C PRO A 238 -11.84 -18.68 6.53
N LEU A 239 -11.44 -19.84 5.99
CA LEU A 239 -10.30 -20.59 6.49
C LEU A 239 -9.00 -19.79 6.38
N LEU A 240 -8.73 -19.19 5.20
CA LEU A 240 -7.54 -18.35 5.01
C LEU A 240 -7.60 -17.08 5.88
N THR A 241 -8.78 -16.47 6.04
CA THR A 241 -8.97 -15.35 6.95
C THR A 241 -8.61 -15.73 8.39
N TRP A 242 -9.06 -16.90 8.84
CA TRP A 242 -8.74 -17.39 10.17
C TRP A 242 -7.25 -17.66 10.36
N ILE A 243 -6.61 -18.37 9.42
CA ILE A 243 -5.16 -18.65 9.44
C ILE A 243 -4.37 -17.35 9.54
N LEU A 244 -4.68 -16.36 8.67
CA LEU A 244 -4.00 -15.09 8.64
C LEU A 244 -4.27 -14.23 9.87
N SER A 245 -5.41 -14.41 10.55
CA SER A 245 -5.71 -13.72 11.80
C SER A 245 -4.73 -14.08 12.92
N LEU A 246 -4.14 -15.27 12.87
CA LEU A 246 -3.13 -15.70 13.85
C LEU A 246 -1.85 -14.88 13.75
N GLU A 247 -1.42 -14.54 12.52
CA GLU A 247 -0.22 -13.72 12.33
C GLU A 247 -0.46 -12.22 12.61
N THR A 248 -1.69 -11.73 12.47
CA THR A 248 -1.98 -10.30 12.70
C THR A 248 -1.66 -9.87 14.12
N GLY A 249 -1.80 -10.76 15.10
CA GLY A 249 -1.44 -10.50 16.48
C GLY A 249 0.04 -10.20 16.70
N PHE A 250 0.94 -10.80 15.90
CA PHE A 250 2.38 -10.50 15.93
C PHE A 250 2.64 -9.13 15.32
N LEU A 251 2.05 -8.84 14.16
CA LEU A 251 2.22 -7.59 13.44
C LEU A 251 1.72 -6.39 14.26
N ILE A 252 0.56 -6.50 14.89
CA ILE A 252 -0.01 -5.44 15.74
C ILE A 252 0.87 -5.17 16.97
N ARG A 253 1.53 -6.20 17.51
CA ARG A 253 2.53 -6.06 18.58
C ARG A 253 3.92 -5.66 18.08
N ARG A 254 4.05 -5.32 16.80
CA ARG A 254 5.29 -4.95 16.12
C ARG A 254 6.38 -6.03 16.23
N ARG A 255 5.99 -7.30 16.22
CA ARG A 255 6.91 -8.44 16.14
C ARG A 255 7.09 -8.80 14.66
N PRO A 256 8.30 -8.63 14.10
CA PRO A 256 8.51 -8.85 12.67
C PRO A 256 8.45 -10.33 12.31
N LEU A 257 7.88 -10.61 11.14
CA LEU A 257 7.86 -11.94 10.54
C LEU A 257 8.97 -12.03 9.47
N PRO A 258 9.67 -13.16 9.35
CA PRO A 258 10.92 -13.25 8.58
C PRO A 258 10.70 -13.39 7.07
N PHE A 259 9.54 -13.84 6.62
CA PHE A 259 9.18 -14.01 5.22
C PHE A 259 7.68 -13.84 5.00
N GLY A 260 7.26 -13.62 3.77
CA GLY A 260 5.85 -13.47 3.42
C GLY A 260 5.66 -13.01 1.97
N ALA A 261 4.41 -12.97 1.54
CA ALA A 261 4.06 -12.54 0.18
C ALA A 261 4.04 -11.02 0.01
N SER A 262 3.99 -10.28 1.11
CA SER A 262 3.98 -8.81 1.14
C SER A 262 4.88 -8.27 2.26
N LEU A 263 5.31 -7.02 2.11
CA LEU A 263 6.01 -6.22 3.12
C LEU A 263 5.10 -5.11 3.63
N LEU A 264 5.30 -4.79 4.90
CA LEU A 264 4.68 -3.67 5.58
C LEU A 264 5.80 -2.86 6.25
N ALA A 265 5.83 -1.56 6.01
CA ALA A 265 6.78 -0.64 6.61
C ALA A 265 6.06 0.52 7.28
N LEU A 266 6.46 0.83 8.51
CA LEU A 266 6.14 2.07 9.20
C LEU A 266 7.46 2.79 9.46
N ALA A 267 7.61 3.97 8.87
CA ALA A 267 8.83 4.75 8.94
C ALA A 267 8.52 6.17 9.40
N ARG A 268 9.39 6.75 10.22
CA ARG A 268 9.24 8.08 10.81
C ARG A 268 10.13 9.07 10.08
N LYS A 269 9.62 10.25 9.79
CA LYS A 269 10.46 11.39 9.45
C LYS A 269 11.12 11.93 10.72
N PRO A 270 12.45 12.07 10.78
CA PRO A 270 13.15 12.64 11.94
C PRO A 270 12.61 14.02 12.33
N LEU A 271 12.72 14.37 13.61
CA LEU A 271 12.53 15.74 14.06
C LEU A 271 13.69 16.59 13.55
N VAL A 272 13.40 17.82 13.11
CA VAL A 272 14.45 18.76 12.69
C VAL A 272 15.32 19.04 13.90
N GLY A 273 16.59 18.63 13.89
CA GLY A 273 17.55 18.89 14.97
C GLY A 273 18.35 17.68 15.49
N THR A 274 18.06 16.43 15.10
CA THR A 274 18.79 15.25 15.60
C THR A 274 19.97 14.81 14.72
N SER A 275 20.08 15.30 13.50
CA SER A 275 21.12 14.87 12.54
C SER A 275 22.49 15.55 12.74
N GLY A 276 22.64 16.53 13.66
CA GLY A 276 23.88 17.30 13.83
C GLY A 276 24.73 16.93 15.06
N ILE A 277 24.21 16.13 16.00
CA ILE A 277 24.88 15.93 17.30
C ILE A 277 25.64 14.59 17.36
N GLU A 278 25.27 13.59 16.57
CA GLU A 278 25.99 12.30 16.59
C GLU A 278 27.22 12.22 15.68
N ALA A 279 27.33 13.07 14.67
CA ALA A 279 28.50 13.11 13.78
C ALA A 279 29.76 13.75 14.41
N GLN A 280 29.65 14.43 15.56
CA GLN A 280 30.81 15.06 16.28
C GLN A 280 31.28 14.25 17.49
N ARG A 281 30.75 13.05 17.72
CA ARG A 281 31.19 12.19 18.86
C ARG A 281 31.78 10.84 18.41
N ARG A 282 32.30 10.74 17.20
CA ARG A 282 33.15 9.60 16.78
C ARG A 282 34.50 10.05 16.29
#